data_1a327f27c23d4c0890a429deb32df8cd
#
_entry.id   1a327f27c23d4c0890a429deb32df8cd
#
_cell.length_a   1.000
_cell.length_b   1.000
_cell.length_c   1.000
_cell.angle_alpha   90.00
_cell.angle_beta   90.00
_cell.angle_gamma   90.00
#
_symmetry.space_group_name_H-M   'P 1'
#
loop_
_entity.id
_entity.type
_entity.pdbx_description
1 polymer ?
#
loop_
_entity_poly.entity_id
_entity_poly.type
_entity_poly.pdbx_seq_one_letter_code
_entity_poly.pdbx_strand_id
1 'polypeptide(L)'
;PRAEGENMSAQSLGEQTVDLLGRLVRLGCVNDLTADSGGEERAADLLEDFFAGLPVSIERITPHPGRTTLVVTVEGTRGADRIQGRGRGSDQGRGSGALTLIGHTDVVPVDEERWTHPPFGADIDGGVMWGRGTVDMLHLTAAMAVVTREVARRAQKGEPPARSLVFVAAADEEARGGLGVPWIGENRPDTFPWDAALSEMGGSRIVGARGGESIVIVVGEKGAAQRRLHIRGDAGHGSVPLGRTSAVERLAQVSAALSSARWPTATDEVWAGFVRAFEFDETTETSLINGTYEGDYSEFGDLAAYAHAVSHVTVAQTVARSGGPINVMPSHATLELDIRTLPGVDDDDVDAAITAALGDLAEHVTIERLLSEPATASSIDTDLYRAIKAALSARYPGVRVVPVLMPG
;
A
#
# COMPACT_ATOMS: atom_id res chain seq x y z
N PRO A 1 -40.98 -29.39 -34.20
CA PRO A 1 -39.66 -29.15 -33.70
C PRO A 1 -39.62 -27.72 -33.21
N ARG A 2 -39.73 -27.56 -31.91
CA ARG A 2 -39.54 -26.28 -31.21
C ARG A 2 -38.06 -26.15 -30.99
N ALA A 3 -37.48 -25.06 -31.46
CA ALA A 3 -36.10 -24.67 -31.13
C ALA A 3 -36.04 -24.35 -29.62
N GLU A 4 -35.32 -25.16 -28.89
CA GLU A 4 -34.88 -24.86 -27.52
C GLU A 4 -33.83 -23.77 -27.63
N GLY A 5 -34.24 -22.50 -27.46
CA GLY A 5 -33.33 -21.40 -27.16
C GLY A 5 -32.90 -21.54 -25.71
N GLU A 6 -31.70 -22.02 -25.49
CA GLU A 6 -31.04 -21.96 -24.17
C GLU A 6 -30.99 -20.51 -23.71
N ASN A 7 -31.80 -20.23 -22.70
CA ASN A 7 -31.79 -18.99 -21.96
C ASN A 7 -30.57 -19.01 -21.06
N MET A 8 -29.39 -18.70 -21.59
CA MET A 8 -28.19 -18.45 -20.78
C MET A 8 -28.49 -17.23 -19.92
N SER A 9 -28.85 -17.48 -18.65
CA SER A 9 -28.95 -16.40 -17.67
C SER A 9 -27.65 -15.62 -17.66
N ALA A 10 -27.73 -14.28 -17.80
CA ALA A 10 -26.53 -13.43 -17.76
C ALA A 10 -25.82 -13.66 -16.43
N GLN A 11 -24.52 -14.02 -16.47
CA GLN A 11 -23.69 -14.17 -15.28
C GLN A 11 -23.75 -12.90 -14.41
N SER A 12 -23.87 -13.08 -13.10
CA SER A 12 -23.77 -11.98 -12.15
C SER A 12 -22.38 -11.33 -12.22
N LEU A 13 -22.24 -10.07 -11.76
CA LEU A 13 -20.92 -9.41 -11.70
C LEU A 13 -19.92 -10.21 -10.85
N GLY A 14 -20.39 -10.87 -9.78
CA GLY A 14 -19.55 -11.74 -8.94
C GLY A 14 -19.02 -12.95 -9.71
N GLU A 15 -19.86 -13.67 -10.45
CA GLU A 15 -19.43 -14.81 -11.28
C GLU A 15 -18.45 -14.38 -12.38
N GLN A 16 -18.68 -13.23 -13.02
CA GLN A 16 -17.74 -12.67 -13.99
C GLN A 16 -16.40 -12.32 -13.34
N THR A 17 -16.42 -11.80 -12.11
CA THR A 17 -15.19 -11.49 -11.37
C THR A 17 -14.41 -12.75 -11.03
N VAL A 18 -15.07 -13.81 -10.55
CA VAL A 18 -14.43 -15.10 -10.25
C VAL A 18 -13.82 -15.72 -11.50
N ASP A 19 -14.54 -15.68 -12.63
CA ASP A 19 -14.02 -16.20 -13.92
C ASP A 19 -12.78 -15.43 -14.38
N LEU A 20 -12.84 -14.09 -14.38
CA LEU A 20 -11.72 -13.25 -14.79
C LEU A 20 -10.52 -13.40 -13.86
N LEU A 21 -10.75 -13.46 -12.53
CA LEU A 21 -9.71 -13.73 -11.54
C LEU A 21 -8.98 -15.03 -11.83
N GLY A 22 -9.74 -16.12 -12.07
CA GLY A 22 -9.13 -17.41 -12.39
C GLY A 22 -8.29 -17.38 -13.65
N ARG A 23 -8.70 -16.60 -14.65
CA ARG A 23 -7.92 -16.39 -15.89
C ARG A 23 -6.64 -15.61 -15.63
N LEU A 24 -6.69 -14.53 -14.83
CA LEU A 24 -5.51 -13.73 -14.46
C LEU A 24 -4.52 -14.54 -13.64
N VAL A 25 -4.97 -15.30 -12.62
CA VAL A 25 -4.10 -16.17 -11.80
C VAL A 25 -3.33 -17.17 -12.68
N ARG A 26 -3.99 -17.79 -13.66
CA ARG A 26 -3.38 -18.78 -14.55
C ARG A 26 -2.31 -18.20 -15.48
N LEU A 27 -2.26 -16.89 -15.67
CA LEU A 27 -1.19 -16.24 -16.43
C LEU A 27 0.17 -16.33 -15.71
N GLY A 28 0.17 -16.32 -14.37
CA GLY A 28 1.38 -16.41 -13.57
C GLY A 28 2.38 -15.30 -13.92
N CYS A 29 1.94 -14.05 -13.87
CA CYS A 29 2.80 -12.88 -14.13
C CYS A 29 3.73 -12.63 -12.93
N VAL A 30 4.66 -13.55 -12.68
CA VAL A 30 5.56 -13.51 -11.52
C VAL A 30 6.64 -12.46 -11.72
N ASN A 31 6.69 -11.49 -10.81
CA ASN A 31 7.73 -10.49 -10.73
C ASN A 31 8.80 -10.95 -9.72
N ASP A 32 9.99 -11.23 -10.20
CA ASP A 32 11.14 -11.68 -9.40
C ASP A 32 12.14 -10.55 -9.12
N LEU A 33 11.69 -9.30 -9.24
CA LEU A 33 12.47 -8.07 -9.09
C LEU A 33 13.43 -7.78 -10.25
N THR A 34 13.39 -8.54 -11.32
CA THR A 34 14.16 -8.27 -12.55
C THR A 34 13.29 -7.65 -13.63
N ALA A 35 13.87 -6.81 -14.47
CA ALA A 35 13.13 -6.13 -15.54
C ALA A 35 12.53 -7.11 -16.55
N ASP A 36 13.16 -8.26 -16.75
CA ASP A 36 12.76 -9.29 -17.74
C ASP A 36 11.71 -10.29 -17.19
N SER A 37 11.31 -10.16 -15.91
CA SER A 37 10.27 -10.99 -15.29
C SER A 37 8.87 -10.36 -15.42
N GLY A 38 7.85 -10.87 -14.71
CA GLY A 38 6.46 -10.38 -14.73
C GLY A 38 5.70 -10.84 -15.97
N GLY A 39 5.93 -10.22 -17.11
CA GLY A 39 5.26 -10.54 -18.37
C GLY A 39 3.78 -10.14 -18.37
N GLU A 40 3.47 -8.99 -17.80
CA GLU A 40 2.13 -8.40 -17.65
C GLU A 40 1.49 -8.04 -19.00
N GLU A 41 2.27 -8.06 -20.08
CA GLU A 41 1.74 -8.00 -21.45
C GLU A 41 0.64 -9.04 -21.68
N ARG A 42 0.78 -10.25 -21.11
CA ARG A 42 -0.23 -11.32 -21.18
C ARG A 42 -1.52 -10.94 -20.47
N ALA A 43 -1.41 -10.24 -19.34
CA ALA A 43 -2.57 -9.72 -18.62
C ALA A 43 -3.22 -8.57 -19.38
N ALA A 44 -2.42 -7.69 -20.00
CA ALA A 44 -2.91 -6.63 -20.85
C ALA A 44 -3.65 -7.19 -22.08
N ASP A 45 -3.14 -8.22 -22.74
CA ASP A 45 -3.82 -8.90 -23.89
C ASP A 45 -5.17 -9.48 -23.45
N LEU A 46 -5.19 -10.20 -22.34
CA LEU A 46 -6.43 -10.78 -21.80
C LEU A 46 -7.48 -9.73 -21.44
N LEU A 47 -7.04 -8.61 -20.84
CA LEU A 47 -7.94 -7.53 -20.45
C LEU A 47 -8.41 -6.73 -21.68
N GLU A 48 -7.57 -6.48 -22.67
CA GLU A 48 -7.97 -5.84 -23.92
C GLU A 48 -9.07 -6.65 -24.63
N ASP A 49 -8.88 -7.96 -24.74
CA ASP A 49 -9.91 -8.88 -25.26
C ASP A 49 -11.21 -8.83 -24.42
N PHE A 50 -11.08 -8.69 -23.10
CA PHE A 50 -12.22 -8.61 -22.19
C PHE A 50 -13.09 -7.36 -22.45
N PHE A 51 -12.52 -6.27 -22.96
CA PHE A 51 -13.23 -5.04 -23.33
C PHE A 51 -13.61 -4.96 -24.82
N ALA A 52 -13.27 -5.95 -25.63
CA ALA A 52 -13.50 -5.92 -27.07
C ALA A 52 -14.97 -5.61 -27.42
N GLY A 53 -15.16 -4.72 -28.39
CA GLY A 53 -16.49 -4.34 -28.91
C GLY A 53 -17.28 -3.37 -28.02
N LEU A 54 -16.70 -2.86 -26.95
CA LEU A 54 -17.30 -1.85 -26.08
C LEU A 54 -16.81 -0.43 -26.43
N PRO A 55 -17.60 0.63 -26.14
CA PRO A 55 -17.21 2.01 -26.38
C PRO A 55 -16.22 2.50 -25.32
N VAL A 56 -14.98 2.02 -25.39
CA VAL A 56 -13.86 2.39 -24.52
C VAL A 56 -12.67 2.83 -25.34
N SER A 57 -11.84 3.72 -24.82
CA SER A 57 -10.50 3.93 -25.34
C SER A 57 -9.51 3.07 -24.56
N ILE A 58 -8.56 2.47 -25.26
CA ILE A 58 -7.53 1.60 -24.67
C ILE A 58 -6.16 2.15 -25.06
N GLU A 59 -5.28 2.26 -24.06
CA GLU A 59 -3.89 2.63 -24.24
C GLU A 59 -2.99 1.61 -23.56
N ARG A 60 -1.93 1.19 -24.26
CA ARG A 60 -0.88 0.30 -23.74
C ARG A 60 0.39 1.10 -23.50
N ILE A 61 0.96 0.98 -22.35
CA ILE A 61 2.21 1.66 -21.96
C ILE A 61 3.22 0.59 -21.59
N THR A 62 4.27 0.46 -22.39
CA THR A 62 5.27 -0.60 -22.29
C THR A 62 6.66 0.02 -22.17
N PRO A 63 7.08 0.43 -20.97
CA PRO A 63 8.41 1.02 -20.75
C PRO A 63 9.53 0.04 -21.02
N HIS A 64 9.29 -1.24 -20.81
CA HIS A 64 10.22 -2.36 -21.06
C HIS A 64 9.45 -3.53 -21.70
N PRO A 65 10.07 -4.32 -22.60
CA PRO A 65 9.41 -5.49 -23.19
C PRO A 65 8.80 -6.41 -22.14
N GLY A 66 7.52 -6.79 -22.31
CA GLY A 66 6.77 -7.61 -21.36
C GLY A 66 6.16 -6.86 -20.17
N ARG A 67 6.61 -5.66 -19.84
CA ARG A 67 6.10 -4.80 -18.76
C ARG A 67 5.06 -3.84 -19.32
N THR A 68 3.82 -4.26 -19.42
CA THR A 68 2.75 -3.49 -20.04
C THR A 68 1.66 -3.13 -19.03
N THR A 69 1.48 -1.83 -18.82
CA THR A 69 0.31 -1.26 -18.15
C THR A 69 -0.78 -1.00 -19.18
N LEU A 70 -2.00 -1.47 -18.92
CA LEU A 70 -3.18 -1.21 -19.76
C LEU A 70 -4.05 -0.15 -19.11
N VAL A 71 -4.39 0.90 -19.86
CA VAL A 71 -5.32 1.96 -19.43
C VAL A 71 -6.58 1.88 -20.27
N VAL A 72 -7.75 1.71 -19.62
CA VAL A 72 -9.07 1.61 -20.25
C VAL A 72 -9.94 2.76 -19.77
N THR A 73 -10.45 3.59 -20.67
CA THR A 73 -11.30 4.73 -20.32
C THR A 73 -12.70 4.58 -20.87
N VAL A 74 -13.70 4.72 -20.00
CA VAL A 74 -15.10 4.92 -20.35
C VAL A 74 -15.41 6.40 -20.21
N GLU A 75 -15.72 7.07 -21.32
CA GLU A 75 -15.98 8.49 -21.31
C GLU A 75 -17.29 8.86 -20.60
N GLY A 76 -17.23 9.93 -19.79
CA GLY A 76 -18.37 10.50 -19.11
C GLY A 76 -19.02 11.66 -19.88
N THR A 77 -20.27 12.01 -19.51
CA THR A 77 -21.00 13.14 -20.12
C THR A 77 -20.50 14.51 -19.65
N ARG A 78 -19.81 14.58 -18.49
CA ARG A 78 -19.27 15.82 -17.92
C ARG A 78 -17.75 15.74 -17.99
N GLY A 79 -17.14 16.29 -19.03
CA GLY A 79 -15.69 16.46 -19.05
C GLY A 79 -14.93 15.88 -20.23
N ALA A 80 -15.59 15.52 -21.33
CA ALA A 80 -14.92 15.18 -22.59
C ALA A 80 -13.88 16.27 -23.05
N ASP A 81 -14.01 17.49 -22.54
CA ASP A 81 -13.13 18.62 -22.90
C ASP A 81 -11.84 18.70 -22.07
N ARG A 82 -11.58 17.83 -21.08
CA ARG A 82 -10.47 17.99 -20.12
C ARG A 82 -9.46 16.85 -20.04
N ILE A 83 -9.70 15.70 -20.65
CA ILE A 83 -8.72 14.60 -20.70
C ILE A 83 -7.62 14.88 -21.74
N GLN A 84 -7.86 15.82 -22.68
CA GLN A 84 -6.83 16.28 -23.61
C GLN A 84 -6.02 17.43 -23.00
N GLY A 85 -4.90 17.06 -22.39
CA GLY A 85 -3.75 17.88 -22.03
C GLY A 85 -3.96 19.40 -21.96
N ARG A 86 -4.33 19.94 -20.80
CA ARG A 86 -4.01 21.32 -20.45
C ARG A 86 -3.52 21.44 -19.03
N GLY A 87 -2.26 21.70 -18.99
CA GLY A 87 -1.33 22.20 -18.05
C GLY A 87 -1.77 22.61 -16.65
N ARG A 88 -0.82 22.43 -15.75
CA ARG A 88 -0.76 23.01 -14.41
C ARG A 88 -1.22 24.48 -14.41
N GLY A 89 -2.51 24.70 -14.24
CA GLY A 89 -3.10 26.01 -13.96
C GLY A 89 -3.79 25.89 -12.62
N SER A 90 -3.40 26.73 -11.69
CA SER A 90 -3.89 26.89 -10.32
C SER A 90 -5.41 27.09 -10.24
N ASP A 91 -6.18 26.00 -10.38
CA ASP A 91 -7.60 25.98 -10.02
C ASP A 91 -7.75 24.98 -8.85
N GLN A 92 -7.41 25.46 -7.64
CA GLN A 92 -7.64 24.76 -6.39
C GLN A 92 -9.14 24.57 -6.23
N GLY A 93 -9.67 23.35 -6.57
CA GLY A 93 -11.01 22.99 -6.19
C GLY A 93 -11.91 22.30 -7.21
N ARG A 94 -11.47 22.06 -8.47
CA ARG A 94 -12.26 21.28 -9.44
C ARG A 94 -11.37 20.25 -10.11
N GLY A 95 -11.29 19.04 -9.52
CA GLY A 95 -10.64 17.89 -10.13
C GLY A 95 -11.16 17.57 -11.54
N SER A 96 -10.44 16.75 -12.30
CA SER A 96 -10.81 16.30 -13.66
C SER A 96 -12.24 15.76 -13.76
N GLY A 97 -12.79 15.39 -12.61
CA GLY A 97 -14.13 14.79 -12.52
C GLY A 97 -14.17 13.33 -12.92
N ALA A 98 -13.03 12.68 -13.15
CA ALA A 98 -12.92 11.25 -13.39
C ALA A 98 -12.64 10.48 -12.10
N LEU A 99 -12.94 9.17 -12.11
CA LEU A 99 -12.52 8.21 -11.10
C LEU A 99 -11.55 7.24 -11.76
N THR A 100 -10.36 7.07 -11.18
CA THR A 100 -9.37 6.10 -11.62
C THR A 100 -9.38 4.89 -10.69
N LEU A 101 -9.47 3.68 -11.25
CA LEU A 101 -9.35 2.40 -10.56
C LEU A 101 -8.00 1.81 -10.94
N ILE A 102 -7.11 1.60 -9.97
CA ILE A 102 -5.75 1.11 -10.21
C ILE A 102 -5.59 -0.25 -9.54
N GLY A 103 -5.30 -1.28 -10.33
CA GLY A 103 -4.95 -2.59 -9.81
C GLY A 103 -3.75 -3.15 -10.55
N HIS A 104 -2.80 -3.78 -9.83
CA HIS A 104 -1.65 -4.41 -10.47
C HIS A 104 -1.97 -5.80 -11.02
N THR A 105 -1.11 -6.29 -11.90
CA THR A 105 -1.28 -7.56 -12.62
C THR A 105 -0.11 -8.52 -12.43
N ASP A 106 1.00 -8.06 -11.88
CA ASP A 106 2.10 -8.89 -11.43
C ASP A 106 1.81 -9.50 -10.04
N VAL A 107 2.60 -10.49 -9.67
CA VAL A 107 2.51 -11.20 -8.41
C VAL A 107 3.90 -11.62 -7.95
N VAL A 108 4.11 -11.73 -6.63
CA VAL A 108 5.39 -12.19 -6.06
C VAL A 108 5.67 -13.66 -6.38
N PRO A 109 6.95 -14.10 -6.33
CA PRO A 109 7.34 -15.50 -6.50
C PRO A 109 6.66 -16.45 -5.50
N VAL A 110 6.69 -17.74 -5.82
CA VAL A 110 6.15 -18.83 -4.98
C VAL A 110 7.22 -19.86 -4.68
N ASP A 111 7.10 -20.47 -3.51
CA ASP A 111 7.78 -21.74 -3.17
C ASP A 111 6.73 -22.85 -3.32
N GLU A 112 6.70 -23.49 -4.50
CA GLU A 112 5.63 -24.44 -4.86
C GLU A 112 5.52 -25.63 -3.89
N GLU A 113 6.63 -26.04 -3.25
CA GLU A 113 6.64 -27.15 -2.28
C GLU A 113 5.81 -26.87 -1.03
N ARG A 114 5.53 -25.59 -0.76
CA ARG A 114 4.74 -25.14 0.41
C ARG A 114 3.25 -24.92 0.10
N TRP A 115 2.82 -25.16 -1.14
CA TRP A 115 1.43 -24.98 -1.56
C TRP A 115 0.66 -26.30 -1.55
N THR A 116 -0.57 -26.26 -1.04
CA THR A 116 -1.49 -27.43 -1.03
C THR A 116 -2.28 -27.55 -2.33
N HIS A 117 -2.39 -26.48 -3.10
CA HIS A 117 -2.98 -26.42 -4.43
C HIS A 117 -1.97 -25.82 -5.41
N PRO A 118 -2.04 -26.08 -6.72
CA PRO A 118 -1.17 -25.43 -7.70
C PRO A 118 -1.30 -23.90 -7.59
N PRO A 119 -0.19 -23.15 -7.35
CA PRO A 119 -0.25 -21.74 -7.08
C PRO A 119 -0.81 -20.89 -8.22
N PHE A 120 -0.78 -21.40 -9.45
CA PHE A 120 -1.35 -20.77 -10.64
C PHE A 120 -2.51 -21.57 -11.25
N GLY A 121 -3.09 -22.52 -10.49
CA GLY A 121 -4.22 -23.35 -10.92
C GLY A 121 -5.56 -22.61 -10.88
N ALA A 122 -5.69 -21.67 -9.94
CA ALA A 122 -6.97 -21.04 -9.60
C ALA A 122 -8.05 -22.06 -9.25
N ASP A 123 -7.68 -23.09 -8.48
CA ASP A 123 -8.58 -24.13 -8.04
C ASP A 123 -9.61 -23.55 -7.05
N ILE A 124 -10.86 -24.00 -7.17
CA ILE A 124 -11.91 -23.65 -6.21
C ILE A 124 -12.25 -24.89 -5.40
N ASP A 125 -11.92 -24.88 -4.11
CA ASP A 125 -12.25 -25.92 -3.17
C ASP A 125 -13.03 -25.36 -1.97
N GLY A 126 -14.13 -26.00 -1.62
CA GLY A 126 -14.99 -25.56 -0.52
C GLY A 126 -15.52 -24.12 -0.67
N GLY A 127 -15.59 -23.57 -1.88
CA GLY A 127 -16.01 -22.18 -2.15
C GLY A 127 -14.89 -21.16 -1.98
N VAL A 128 -13.64 -21.60 -1.80
CA VAL A 128 -12.43 -20.77 -1.71
C VAL A 128 -11.59 -20.97 -2.95
N MET A 129 -11.19 -19.87 -3.61
CA MET A 129 -10.24 -19.92 -4.72
C MET A 129 -8.81 -19.89 -4.19
N TRP A 130 -8.01 -20.87 -4.58
CA TRP A 130 -6.60 -21.00 -4.24
C TRP A 130 -5.73 -20.51 -5.40
N GLY A 131 -4.79 -19.63 -5.11
CA GLY A 131 -3.83 -19.17 -6.12
C GLY A 131 -3.03 -17.96 -5.69
N ARG A 132 -1.82 -17.81 -6.22
CA ARG A 132 -1.00 -16.60 -6.05
C ARG A 132 -1.71 -15.42 -6.74
N GLY A 133 -1.86 -14.29 -6.03
CA GLY A 133 -2.58 -13.11 -6.52
C GLY A 133 -4.09 -13.12 -6.23
N THR A 134 -4.66 -14.21 -5.67
CA THR A 134 -6.10 -14.22 -5.33
C THR A 134 -6.46 -13.24 -4.21
N VAL A 135 -5.51 -12.81 -3.39
CA VAL A 135 -5.67 -11.82 -2.33
C VAL A 135 -4.93 -10.53 -2.67
N ASP A 136 -3.72 -10.61 -3.15
CA ASP A 136 -2.88 -9.50 -3.53
C ASP A 136 -2.52 -9.63 -5.01
N MET A 137 -3.09 -8.70 -5.87
CA MET A 137 -4.42 -8.07 -5.71
C MET A 137 -5.32 -8.38 -6.90
N LEU A 138 -5.05 -9.50 -7.64
CA LEU A 138 -5.78 -9.82 -8.89
C LEU A 138 -7.31 -9.89 -8.71
N HIS A 139 -7.80 -10.18 -7.49
CA HIS A 139 -9.24 -10.17 -7.19
C HIS A 139 -9.84 -8.76 -7.31
N LEU A 140 -9.13 -7.74 -6.84
CA LEU A 140 -9.55 -6.35 -6.98
C LEU A 140 -9.39 -5.89 -8.43
N THR A 141 -8.28 -6.23 -9.09
CA THR A 141 -8.05 -5.96 -10.51
C THR A 141 -9.17 -6.55 -11.38
N ALA A 142 -9.57 -7.80 -11.13
CA ALA A 142 -10.69 -8.43 -11.81
C ALA A 142 -12.02 -7.73 -11.51
N ALA A 143 -12.30 -7.36 -10.25
CA ALA A 143 -13.51 -6.66 -9.87
C ALA A 143 -13.60 -5.27 -10.52
N MET A 144 -12.49 -4.52 -10.53
CA MET A 144 -12.39 -3.20 -11.18
C MET A 144 -12.62 -3.31 -12.69
N ALA A 145 -12.02 -4.31 -13.36
CA ALA A 145 -12.25 -4.57 -14.78
C ALA A 145 -13.72 -4.91 -15.08
N VAL A 146 -14.35 -5.78 -14.28
CA VAL A 146 -15.76 -6.17 -14.45
C VAL A 146 -16.70 -4.99 -14.24
N VAL A 147 -16.47 -4.15 -13.22
CA VAL A 147 -17.27 -2.93 -13.00
C VAL A 147 -17.08 -1.95 -14.15
N THR A 148 -15.87 -1.73 -14.62
CA THR A 148 -15.59 -0.85 -15.78
C THR A 148 -16.27 -1.36 -17.03
N ARG A 149 -16.26 -2.68 -17.29
CA ARG A 149 -16.96 -3.31 -18.40
C ARG A 149 -18.48 -3.11 -18.31
N GLU A 150 -19.06 -3.22 -17.12
CA GLU A 150 -20.49 -2.97 -16.93
C GLU A 150 -20.86 -1.50 -17.20
N VAL A 151 -20.03 -0.55 -16.75
CA VAL A 151 -20.22 0.88 -17.05
C VAL A 151 -20.14 1.13 -18.56
N ALA A 152 -19.18 0.51 -19.25
CA ALA A 152 -19.06 0.59 -20.71
C ALA A 152 -20.27 0.00 -21.44
N ARG A 153 -20.83 -1.13 -20.96
CA ARG A 153 -22.06 -1.73 -21.50
C ARG A 153 -23.28 -0.81 -21.33
N ARG A 154 -23.38 -0.08 -20.22
CA ARG A 154 -24.43 0.92 -20.02
C ARG A 154 -24.25 2.10 -20.96
N ALA A 155 -23.01 2.57 -21.12
CA ALA A 155 -22.70 3.63 -22.09
C ALA A 155 -23.11 3.22 -23.52
N GLN A 156 -22.85 1.96 -23.92
CA GLN A 156 -23.27 1.42 -25.22
C GLN A 156 -24.78 1.43 -25.41
N LYS A 157 -25.54 1.32 -24.32
CA LYS A 157 -27.03 1.40 -24.35
C LYS A 157 -27.56 2.84 -24.25
N GLY A 158 -26.70 3.84 -24.29
CA GLY A 158 -27.07 5.25 -24.18
C GLY A 158 -27.14 5.79 -22.75
N GLU A 159 -26.60 5.06 -21.80
CA GLU A 159 -26.50 5.43 -20.36
C GLU A 159 -25.05 5.65 -19.94
N PRO A 160 -24.31 6.61 -20.52
CA PRO A 160 -22.92 6.85 -20.14
C PRO A 160 -22.83 7.39 -18.71
N PRO A 161 -21.70 7.19 -18.02
CA PRO A 161 -21.48 7.72 -16.67
C PRO A 161 -21.45 9.25 -16.71
N ALA A 162 -21.80 9.88 -15.60
CA ALA A 162 -21.71 11.34 -15.49
C ALA A 162 -20.27 11.86 -15.52
N ARG A 163 -19.32 11.07 -15.01
CA ARG A 163 -17.88 11.34 -15.00
C ARG A 163 -17.16 10.18 -15.66
N SER A 164 -16.02 10.43 -16.29
CA SER A 164 -15.22 9.37 -16.88
C SER A 164 -14.75 8.37 -15.83
N LEU A 165 -14.72 7.08 -16.20
CA LEU A 165 -14.15 6.01 -15.40
C LEU A 165 -12.91 5.49 -16.11
N VAL A 166 -11.77 5.50 -15.40
CA VAL A 166 -10.49 4.99 -15.92
C VAL A 166 -10.12 3.75 -15.13
N PHE A 167 -9.80 2.67 -15.82
CA PHE A 167 -9.26 1.46 -15.22
C PHE A 167 -7.81 1.30 -15.68
N VAL A 168 -6.90 1.14 -14.73
CA VAL A 168 -5.46 0.95 -14.95
C VAL A 168 -5.09 -0.43 -14.43
N ALA A 169 -4.72 -1.32 -15.34
CA ALA A 169 -4.11 -2.61 -15.01
C ALA A 169 -2.59 -2.41 -15.02
N ALA A 170 -2.04 -2.12 -13.85
CA ALA A 170 -0.65 -1.72 -13.66
C ALA A 170 0.31 -2.89 -13.75
N ALA A 171 1.49 -2.65 -14.32
CA ALA A 171 2.63 -3.56 -14.29
C ALA A 171 3.61 -3.17 -13.17
N ASP A 172 4.43 -4.13 -12.73
CA ASP A 172 5.64 -3.91 -11.94
C ASP A 172 5.43 -3.34 -10.52
N GLU A 173 4.26 -3.52 -9.93
CA GLU A 173 3.98 -2.99 -8.59
C GLU A 173 4.85 -3.69 -7.53
N GLU A 174 4.91 -5.01 -7.55
CA GLU A 174 5.63 -5.88 -6.61
C GLU A 174 7.16 -5.64 -6.58
N ALA A 175 7.70 -4.95 -7.60
CA ALA A 175 9.08 -4.48 -7.66
C ALA A 175 9.20 -2.95 -7.51
N ARG A 176 8.30 -2.32 -6.74
CA ARG A 176 8.21 -0.88 -6.49
C ARG A 176 7.85 -0.03 -7.71
N GLY A 177 7.30 -0.63 -8.74
CA GLY A 177 6.68 0.05 -9.87
C GLY A 177 7.61 0.87 -10.77
N GLY A 178 8.92 0.64 -10.72
CA GLY A 178 9.89 1.40 -11.52
C GLY A 178 9.65 1.34 -13.03
N LEU A 179 8.90 0.34 -13.51
CA LEU A 179 8.43 0.19 -14.89
C LEU A 179 6.89 0.24 -14.99
N GLY A 180 6.21 0.63 -13.91
CA GLY A 180 4.75 0.70 -13.79
C GLY A 180 4.21 2.11 -13.60
N VAL A 181 3.32 2.29 -12.61
CA VAL A 181 2.61 3.54 -12.33
C VAL A 181 3.56 4.70 -11.97
N PRO A 182 4.61 4.55 -11.13
CA PRO A 182 5.60 5.59 -10.90
C PRO A 182 6.27 6.07 -12.18
N TRP A 183 6.69 5.15 -13.07
CA TRP A 183 7.26 5.51 -14.37
C TRP A 183 6.30 6.35 -15.21
N ILE A 184 5.02 6.01 -15.22
CA ILE A 184 3.98 6.76 -15.94
C ILE A 184 3.85 8.16 -15.34
N GLY A 185 3.83 8.27 -14.00
CA GLY A 185 3.77 9.57 -13.31
C GLY A 185 4.92 10.50 -13.66
N GLU A 186 6.13 9.98 -13.83
CA GLU A 186 7.32 10.73 -14.19
C GLU A 186 7.40 11.09 -15.69
N ASN A 187 7.07 10.12 -16.57
CA ASN A 187 7.33 10.24 -18.01
C ASN A 187 6.08 10.61 -18.82
N ARG A 188 4.89 10.29 -18.32
CA ARG A 188 3.60 10.46 -18.99
C ARG A 188 2.49 10.90 -18.03
N PRO A 189 2.66 11.99 -17.26
CA PRO A 189 1.76 12.39 -16.17
C PRO A 189 0.32 12.69 -16.62
N ASP A 190 0.10 12.94 -17.91
CA ASP A 190 -1.23 13.23 -18.47
C ASP A 190 -1.98 11.99 -18.98
N THR A 191 -1.46 10.78 -18.76
CA THR A 191 -2.05 9.53 -19.26
C THR A 191 -3.44 9.28 -18.65
N PHE A 192 -3.61 9.53 -17.36
CA PHE A 192 -4.90 9.42 -16.67
C PHE A 192 -4.96 10.39 -15.48
N PRO A 193 -6.18 10.70 -14.97
CA PRO A 193 -6.35 11.59 -13.83
C PRO A 193 -5.87 10.95 -12.52
N TRP A 194 -5.16 11.74 -11.70
CA TRP A 194 -4.59 11.32 -10.42
C TRP A 194 -5.36 11.82 -9.20
N ASP A 195 -6.33 12.71 -9.39
CA ASP A 195 -7.00 13.47 -8.32
C ASP A 195 -8.09 12.67 -7.57
N ALA A 196 -8.57 11.57 -8.13
CA ALA A 196 -9.51 10.66 -7.48
C ALA A 196 -9.21 9.22 -7.91
N ALA A 197 -8.56 8.45 -7.06
CA ALA A 197 -8.17 7.08 -7.36
C ALA A 197 -8.60 6.11 -6.24
N LEU A 198 -8.95 4.89 -6.64
CA LEU A 198 -9.09 3.73 -5.78
C LEU A 198 -8.06 2.69 -6.22
N SER A 199 -7.33 2.14 -5.26
CA SER A 199 -6.38 1.08 -5.50
C SER A 199 -6.66 -0.11 -4.59
N GLU A 200 -5.63 -0.80 -4.18
CA GLU A 200 -5.70 -1.95 -3.28
C GLU A 200 -5.90 -1.54 -1.82
N MET A 201 -6.16 -2.55 -1.00
CA MET A 201 -6.36 -2.48 0.44
C MET A 201 -7.66 -1.78 0.86
N GLY A 202 -8.10 -2.04 2.09
CA GLY A 202 -9.35 -1.53 2.62
C GLY A 202 -10.53 -2.50 2.48
N GLY A 203 -11.71 -2.06 2.94
CA GLY A 203 -12.92 -2.89 2.95
C GLY A 203 -12.94 -3.99 4.03
N SER A 204 -11.85 -4.19 4.76
CA SER A 204 -11.76 -5.16 5.86
C SER A 204 -12.67 -4.76 7.01
N ARG A 205 -13.22 -5.76 7.71
CA ARG A 205 -13.99 -5.54 8.92
C ARG A 205 -13.09 -5.66 10.14
N ILE A 206 -13.28 -4.72 11.06
CA ILE A 206 -12.66 -4.75 12.39
C ILE A 206 -13.77 -4.79 13.44
N VAL A 207 -13.49 -5.44 14.56
CA VAL A 207 -14.41 -5.53 15.70
C VAL A 207 -13.80 -4.76 16.86
N GLY A 208 -14.54 -3.78 17.38
CA GLY A 208 -14.11 -2.97 18.53
C GLY A 208 -14.18 -3.77 19.84
N ALA A 209 -13.55 -3.24 20.89
CA ALA A 209 -13.48 -3.83 22.23
C ALA A 209 -14.86 -4.11 22.85
N ARG A 210 -15.89 -3.36 22.47
CA ARG A 210 -17.28 -3.54 22.90
C ARG A 210 -18.16 -4.28 21.89
N GLY A 211 -17.56 -4.90 20.86
CA GLY A 211 -18.25 -5.72 19.87
C GLY A 211 -18.89 -4.95 18.71
N GLY A 212 -18.68 -3.62 18.60
CA GLY A 212 -19.12 -2.84 17.45
C GLY A 212 -18.29 -3.17 16.22
N GLU A 213 -18.93 -3.36 15.05
CA GLU A 213 -18.24 -3.60 13.78
C GLU A 213 -17.96 -2.30 13.04
N SER A 214 -16.80 -2.23 12.41
CA SER A 214 -16.40 -1.14 11.51
C SER A 214 -15.81 -1.71 10.22
N ILE A 215 -15.96 -0.96 9.11
CA ILE A 215 -15.28 -1.24 7.85
C ILE A 215 -14.22 -0.16 7.65
N VAL A 216 -12.99 -0.57 7.35
CA VAL A 216 -11.88 0.36 7.16
C VAL A 216 -11.79 0.84 5.72
N ILE A 217 -11.48 2.14 5.54
CA ILE A 217 -11.04 2.74 4.29
C ILE A 217 -9.58 3.15 4.49
N VAL A 218 -8.69 2.58 3.69
CA VAL A 218 -7.29 3.00 3.69
C VAL A 218 -7.20 4.35 2.97
N VAL A 219 -6.65 5.35 3.66
CA VAL A 219 -6.53 6.73 3.15
C VAL A 219 -5.08 7.19 3.05
N GLY A 220 -4.14 6.33 3.37
CA GLY A 220 -2.72 6.64 3.29
C GLY A 220 -1.86 5.49 3.76
N GLU A 221 -0.56 5.67 3.63
CA GLU A 221 0.45 4.69 3.97
C GLU A 221 1.64 5.35 4.64
N LYS A 222 2.28 4.64 5.58
CA LYS A 222 3.52 5.09 6.19
C LYS A 222 4.65 5.08 5.17
N GLY A 223 5.56 6.04 5.31
CA GLY A 223 6.77 6.10 4.52
C GLY A 223 7.85 5.16 5.03
N ALA A 224 8.92 4.99 4.24
CA ALA A 224 10.13 4.29 4.63
C ALA A 224 11.31 5.27 4.71
N ALA A 225 12.04 5.25 5.82
CA ALA A 225 13.20 6.09 6.08
C ALA A 225 14.35 5.24 6.64
N GLN A 226 14.85 4.29 5.83
CA GLN A 226 15.89 3.37 6.29
C GLN A 226 17.22 4.08 6.52
N ARG A 227 17.88 3.77 7.63
CA ARG A 227 19.15 4.38 8.06
C ARG A 227 20.20 3.34 8.37
N ARG A 228 21.46 3.70 8.10
CA ARG A 228 22.62 3.01 8.67
C ARG A 228 23.36 3.95 9.59
N LEU A 229 23.55 3.53 10.82
CA LEU A 229 24.35 4.25 11.80
C LEU A 229 25.77 3.72 11.76
N HIS A 230 26.74 4.59 11.48
CA HIS A 230 28.16 4.32 11.57
C HIS A 230 28.65 4.73 12.95
N ILE A 231 29.08 3.77 13.75
CA ILE A 231 29.42 3.95 15.18
C ILE A 231 30.91 3.83 15.34
N ARG A 232 31.53 4.88 15.89
CA ARG A 232 32.99 4.93 16.17
C ARG A 232 33.27 4.50 17.59
N GLY A 233 34.32 3.67 17.78
CA GLY A 233 34.86 3.25 19.04
C GLY A 233 36.38 3.40 19.08
N ASP A 234 36.96 3.09 20.26
CA ASP A 234 38.39 3.11 20.44
C ASP A 234 39.02 1.80 19.97
N ALA A 235 40.02 1.90 19.10
CA ALA A 235 40.85 0.75 18.71
C ALA A 235 41.82 0.35 19.81
N GLY A 236 42.13 -0.93 19.93
CA GLY A 236 43.12 -1.40 20.88
C GLY A 236 43.33 -2.90 20.87
N HIS A 237 44.26 -3.34 21.71
CA HIS A 237 44.45 -4.76 21.98
C HIS A 237 43.53 -5.18 23.13
N GLY A 238 42.82 -6.28 23.00
CA GLY A 238 41.83 -6.76 23.99
C GLY A 238 42.37 -7.06 25.38
N SER A 239 43.71 -7.22 25.52
CA SER A 239 44.35 -7.41 26.85
C SER A 239 44.58 -6.09 27.60
N VAL A 240 44.38 -4.91 26.99
CA VAL A 240 44.60 -3.60 27.62
C VAL A 240 43.39 -2.68 27.36
N PRO A 241 42.18 -3.02 27.88
CA PRO A 241 40.96 -2.29 27.56
C PRO A 241 40.73 -1.02 28.44
N LEU A 242 41.52 -0.81 29.48
CA LEU A 242 41.30 0.27 30.45
C LEU A 242 41.29 1.66 29.77
N GLY A 243 40.22 2.43 30.04
CA GLY A 243 40.02 3.78 29.50
C GLY A 243 39.65 3.84 28.04
N ARG A 244 39.21 2.73 27.44
CA ARG A 244 38.76 2.63 26.05
C ARG A 244 37.35 2.06 25.98
N THR A 245 36.57 2.56 25.04
CA THR A 245 35.23 2.04 24.72
C THR A 245 35.23 1.55 23.28
N SER A 246 35.16 0.23 23.08
CA SER A 246 35.14 -0.35 21.74
C SER A 246 33.87 0.00 20.97
N ALA A 247 33.90 -0.13 19.63
CA ALA A 247 32.71 0.07 18.82
C ALA A 247 31.61 -0.95 19.14
N VAL A 248 31.93 -2.16 19.65
CA VAL A 248 30.94 -3.15 20.11
C VAL A 248 30.22 -2.64 21.36
N GLU A 249 30.94 -2.07 22.32
CA GLU A 249 30.32 -1.51 23.54
C GLU A 249 29.43 -0.31 23.20
N ARG A 250 29.90 0.59 22.32
CA ARG A 250 29.06 1.72 21.84
C ARG A 250 27.83 1.28 21.02
N LEU A 251 27.98 0.26 20.21
CA LEU A 251 26.83 -0.34 19.49
C LEU A 251 25.76 -0.80 20.49
N ALA A 252 26.13 -1.47 21.56
CA ALA A 252 25.18 -1.89 22.60
C ALA A 252 24.50 -0.70 23.28
N GLN A 253 25.26 0.37 23.60
CA GLN A 253 24.72 1.61 24.20
C GLN A 253 23.75 2.32 23.23
N VAL A 254 24.12 2.46 21.95
CA VAL A 254 23.29 3.05 20.89
C VAL A 254 22.00 2.24 20.71
N SER A 255 22.10 0.91 20.63
CA SER A 255 20.94 0.03 20.52
C SER A 255 19.98 0.19 21.71
N ALA A 256 20.49 0.24 22.93
CA ALA A 256 19.68 0.43 24.14
C ALA A 256 19.02 1.81 24.17
N ALA A 257 19.74 2.87 23.78
CA ALA A 257 19.19 4.23 23.70
C ALA A 257 18.03 4.32 22.71
N LEU A 258 18.19 3.77 21.51
CA LEU A 258 17.12 3.73 20.50
C LEU A 258 15.91 2.90 20.95
N SER A 259 16.12 1.78 21.65
CA SER A 259 15.04 0.92 22.15
C SER A 259 14.22 1.58 23.26
N SER A 260 14.79 2.52 24.01
CA SER A 260 14.11 3.26 25.08
C SER A 260 13.61 4.64 24.65
N ALA A 261 13.86 5.04 23.40
CA ALA A 261 13.45 6.33 22.88
C ALA A 261 11.94 6.41 22.68
N ARG A 262 11.40 7.61 22.83
CA ARG A 262 10.03 7.95 22.43
C ARG A 262 10.07 8.50 21.01
N TRP A 263 9.30 7.87 20.15
CA TRP A 263 9.17 8.27 18.74
C TRP A 263 7.92 9.11 18.52
N PRO A 264 7.87 9.97 17.46
CA PRO A 264 6.69 10.75 17.14
C PRO A 264 5.43 9.89 17.00
N THR A 265 4.28 10.41 17.49
CA THR A 265 2.98 9.72 17.50
C THR A 265 1.97 10.46 16.64
N ALA A 266 1.02 9.72 16.05
CA ALA A 266 -0.09 10.29 15.31
C ALA A 266 -1.11 10.94 16.27
N THR A 267 -1.59 12.13 15.90
CA THR A 267 -2.63 12.88 16.60
C THR A 267 -3.67 13.46 15.62
N ASP A 268 -3.69 12.93 14.40
CA ASP A 268 -4.56 13.39 13.32
C ASP A 268 -5.98 12.78 13.38
N GLU A 269 -6.88 13.26 12.52
CA GLU A 269 -8.26 12.78 12.45
C GLU A 269 -8.39 11.34 11.92
N VAL A 270 -7.40 10.82 11.19
CA VAL A 270 -7.39 9.42 10.71
C VAL A 270 -7.19 8.49 11.90
N TRP A 271 -6.15 8.76 12.71
CA TRP A 271 -5.91 8.03 13.94
C TRP A 271 -7.07 8.16 14.94
N ALA A 272 -7.56 9.38 15.15
CA ALA A 272 -8.71 9.62 16.03
C ALA A 272 -9.97 8.85 15.57
N GLY A 273 -10.22 8.78 14.26
CA GLY A 273 -11.30 8.00 13.67
C GLY A 273 -11.18 6.50 13.94
N PHE A 274 -9.97 5.95 13.81
CA PHE A 274 -9.67 4.56 14.12
C PHE A 274 -9.88 4.24 15.62
N VAL A 275 -9.32 5.05 16.51
CA VAL A 275 -9.46 4.88 17.97
C VAL A 275 -10.94 4.85 18.39
N ARG A 276 -11.74 5.81 17.91
CA ARG A 276 -13.17 5.89 18.23
C ARG A 276 -13.98 4.67 17.78
N ALA A 277 -13.49 3.91 16.80
CA ALA A 277 -14.13 2.67 16.36
C ALA A 277 -14.10 1.56 17.41
N PHE A 278 -13.16 1.63 18.35
CA PHE A 278 -13.00 0.62 19.42
C PHE A 278 -13.87 0.88 20.66
N GLU A 279 -14.47 2.09 20.77
CA GLU A 279 -15.39 2.41 21.88
C GLU A 279 -14.74 2.24 23.27
N PHE A 280 -13.51 2.70 23.43
CA PHE A 280 -12.80 2.72 24.71
C PHE A 280 -13.53 3.61 25.73
N ASP A 281 -13.12 3.53 26.99
CA ASP A 281 -13.52 4.54 27.96
C ASP A 281 -12.89 5.92 27.62
N GLU A 282 -13.49 7.00 28.14
CA GLU A 282 -13.10 8.37 27.78
C GLU A 282 -11.64 8.68 28.10
N THR A 283 -11.08 8.11 29.16
CA THR A 283 -9.68 8.34 29.55
C THR A 283 -8.73 7.67 28.56
N THR A 284 -8.96 6.41 28.24
CA THR A 284 -8.18 5.65 27.26
C THR A 284 -8.27 6.26 25.88
N GLU A 285 -9.51 6.57 25.40
CA GLU A 285 -9.72 7.21 24.10
C GLU A 285 -8.97 8.54 24.01
N THR A 286 -9.10 9.40 25.02
CA THR A 286 -8.45 10.71 25.04
C THR A 286 -6.92 10.58 25.02
N SER A 287 -6.35 9.67 25.80
CA SER A 287 -4.89 9.48 25.85
C SER A 287 -4.32 8.94 24.53
N LEU A 288 -5.03 8.01 23.88
CA LEU A 288 -4.67 7.48 22.58
C LEU A 288 -4.71 8.57 21.50
N ILE A 289 -5.79 9.35 21.43
CA ILE A 289 -5.96 10.41 20.43
C ILE A 289 -4.91 11.52 20.59
N ASN A 290 -4.55 11.85 21.83
CA ASN A 290 -3.58 12.90 22.12
C ASN A 290 -2.12 12.44 22.11
N GLY A 291 -1.85 11.15 21.83
CA GLY A 291 -0.50 10.60 21.79
C GLY A 291 0.19 10.51 23.14
N THR A 292 -0.58 10.48 24.24
CA THR A 292 -0.07 10.41 25.63
C THR A 292 -0.33 9.04 26.27
N TYR A 293 -0.83 8.08 25.50
CA TYR A 293 -1.07 6.72 25.96
C TYR A 293 0.25 5.98 26.24
N GLU A 294 0.38 5.39 27.42
CA GLU A 294 1.59 4.66 27.87
C GLU A 294 1.36 3.15 28.00
N GLY A 295 0.20 2.63 27.58
CA GLY A 295 -0.11 1.20 27.60
C GLY A 295 0.57 0.41 26.48
N ASP A 296 0.36 -0.90 26.48
CA ASP A 296 0.94 -1.86 25.54
C ASP A 296 0.07 -2.14 24.31
N TYR A 297 -1.00 -1.36 24.10
CA TYR A 297 -1.97 -1.53 23.02
C TYR A 297 -2.77 -2.86 23.06
N SER A 298 -2.62 -3.69 24.10
CA SER A 298 -3.37 -4.96 24.24
C SER A 298 -4.89 -4.79 24.20
N GLU A 299 -5.40 -3.61 24.53
CA GLU A 299 -6.82 -3.26 24.45
C GLU A 299 -7.40 -3.26 23.03
N PHE A 300 -6.53 -3.21 22.00
CA PHE A 300 -6.91 -3.39 20.61
C PHE A 300 -7.02 -4.87 20.19
N GLY A 301 -6.78 -5.83 21.11
CA GLY A 301 -6.84 -7.27 20.84
C GLY A 301 -5.87 -7.68 19.73
N ASP A 302 -6.35 -8.43 18.75
CA ASP A 302 -5.55 -8.92 17.61
C ASP A 302 -4.96 -7.78 16.75
N LEU A 303 -5.48 -6.57 16.87
CA LEU A 303 -4.99 -5.39 16.17
C LEU A 303 -3.96 -4.57 16.96
N ALA A 304 -3.50 -5.04 18.13
CA ALA A 304 -2.55 -4.32 18.99
C ALA A 304 -1.27 -3.90 18.23
N ALA A 305 -0.64 -4.84 17.52
CA ALA A 305 0.56 -4.56 16.74
C ALA A 305 0.30 -3.58 15.60
N TYR A 306 -0.82 -3.71 14.91
CA TYR A 306 -1.25 -2.79 13.86
C TYR A 306 -1.51 -1.40 14.43
N ALA A 307 -2.30 -1.27 15.49
CA ALA A 307 -2.61 0.01 16.14
C ALA A 307 -1.34 0.75 16.58
N HIS A 308 -0.40 0.02 17.20
CA HIS A 308 0.91 0.58 17.54
C HIS A 308 1.67 1.04 16.28
N ALA A 309 1.71 0.23 15.23
CA ALA A 309 2.45 0.55 14.01
C ALA A 309 1.91 1.81 13.31
N VAL A 310 0.58 1.98 13.21
CA VAL A 310 -0.01 3.14 12.52
C VAL A 310 -0.11 4.40 13.39
N SER A 311 0.12 4.29 14.70
CA SER A 311 0.10 5.44 15.63
C SER A 311 1.48 6.02 15.93
N HIS A 312 2.57 5.40 15.48
CA HIS A 312 3.94 5.82 15.78
C HIS A 312 4.83 5.85 14.55
N VAL A 313 5.87 6.66 14.59
CA VAL A 313 7.09 6.37 13.82
C VAL A 313 7.68 5.11 14.44
N THR A 314 7.78 4.04 13.66
CA THR A 314 8.32 2.77 14.14
C THR A 314 9.77 2.60 13.73
N VAL A 315 10.59 2.07 14.64
CA VAL A 315 12.04 1.88 14.43
C VAL A 315 12.42 0.45 14.81
N ALA A 316 12.77 -0.34 13.81
CA ALA A 316 13.26 -1.69 14.01
C ALA A 316 14.77 -1.76 13.73
N GLN A 317 15.54 -2.29 14.68
CA GLN A 317 16.97 -2.52 14.52
C GLN A 317 17.17 -3.87 13.85
N THR A 318 17.56 -3.89 12.57
CA THR A 318 17.50 -5.10 11.75
C THR A 318 18.85 -5.74 11.46
N VAL A 319 19.93 -4.94 11.33
CA VAL A 319 21.26 -5.46 11.01
C VAL A 319 22.31 -4.80 11.89
N ALA A 320 23.12 -5.60 12.57
CA ALA A 320 24.25 -5.11 13.35
C ALA A 320 25.54 -5.79 12.91
N ARG A 321 26.61 -5.02 12.69
CA ARG A 321 27.92 -5.56 12.30
C ARG A 321 29.02 -4.85 13.05
N SER A 322 29.94 -5.61 13.63
CA SER A 322 31.19 -5.15 14.22
C SER A 322 32.14 -6.33 14.46
N GLY A 323 33.35 -6.05 14.85
CA GLY A 323 34.30 -7.07 15.27
C GLY A 323 35.37 -7.38 14.22
N GLY A 324 36.15 -8.40 14.54
CA GLY A 324 37.31 -8.87 13.79
C GLY A 324 38.02 -9.96 14.62
N PRO A 325 39.36 -10.05 14.62
CA PRO A 325 40.07 -10.98 15.49
C PRO A 325 39.72 -10.75 16.96
N ILE A 326 39.55 -11.84 17.73
CA ILE A 326 39.06 -11.80 19.13
C ILE A 326 39.92 -10.95 20.09
N ASN A 327 41.19 -10.80 19.77
CA ASN A 327 42.14 -10.01 20.55
C ASN A 327 42.26 -8.53 20.14
N VAL A 328 41.39 -8.05 19.21
CA VAL A 328 41.40 -6.68 18.70
C VAL A 328 40.09 -5.98 19.11
N MET A 329 40.21 -4.82 19.78
CA MET A 329 39.08 -3.94 20.03
C MET A 329 38.69 -3.21 18.72
N PRO A 330 37.49 -3.42 18.18
CA PRO A 330 37.09 -2.77 16.91
C PRO A 330 36.83 -1.29 17.10
N SER A 331 37.26 -0.49 16.13
CA SER A 331 37.04 0.96 16.10
C SER A 331 35.77 1.36 15.33
N HIS A 332 35.08 0.41 14.68
CA HIS A 332 33.91 0.68 13.87
C HIS A 332 32.86 -0.41 14.05
N ALA A 333 31.59 0.04 14.07
CA ALA A 333 30.39 -0.79 14.01
C ALA A 333 29.35 -0.14 13.13
N THR A 334 28.41 -0.92 12.64
CA THR A 334 27.23 -0.42 11.95
C THR A 334 25.95 -1.02 12.53
N LEU A 335 24.89 -0.23 12.53
CA LEU A 335 23.53 -0.64 12.89
C LEU A 335 22.57 -0.13 11.81
N GLU A 336 21.81 -1.04 11.19
CA GLU A 336 20.80 -0.66 10.23
C GLU A 336 19.41 -0.65 10.88
N LEU A 337 18.64 0.37 10.53
CA LEU A 337 17.31 0.64 11.06
C LEU A 337 16.29 0.62 9.91
N ASP A 338 15.25 -0.21 10.03
CA ASP A 338 14.03 -0.07 9.25
C ASP A 338 13.12 0.91 10.03
N ILE A 339 12.93 2.09 9.44
CA ILE A 339 12.11 3.16 10.03
C ILE A 339 10.91 3.39 9.14
N ARG A 340 9.70 3.39 9.74
CA ARG A 340 8.46 3.70 9.04
C ARG A 340 7.87 4.99 9.59
N THR A 341 7.74 6.01 8.72
CA THR A 341 7.34 7.35 9.09
C THR A 341 5.83 7.55 9.00
N LEU A 342 5.30 8.47 9.80
CA LEU A 342 3.92 8.95 9.69
C LEU A 342 3.82 10.07 8.64
N PRO A 343 2.63 10.32 8.06
CA PRO A 343 2.39 11.48 7.22
C PRO A 343 2.82 12.78 7.92
N GLY A 344 3.60 13.60 7.21
CA GLY A 344 4.14 14.85 7.73
C GLY A 344 5.48 14.74 8.47
N VAL A 345 6.02 13.53 8.65
CA VAL A 345 7.37 13.30 9.22
C VAL A 345 8.34 13.07 8.07
N ASP A 346 9.31 13.95 7.91
CA ASP A 346 10.31 13.88 6.85
C ASP A 346 11.65 13.27 7.34
N ASP A 347 12.62 13.20 6.43
CA ASP A 347 13.94 12.66 6.71
C ASP A 347 14.72 13.44 7.76
N ASP A 348 14.56 14.76 7.81
CA ASP A 348 15.25 15.63 8.75
C ASP A 348 14.67 15.46 10.16
N ASP A 349 13.34 15.27 10.26
CA ASP A 349 12.66 14.93 11.52
C ASP A 349 13.15 13.58 12.08
N VAL A 350 13.32 12.58 11.20
CA VAL A 350 13.83 11.25 11.57
C VAL A 350 15.26 11.36 12.10
N ASP A 351 16.14 12.04 11.38
CA ASP A 351 17.56 12.19 11.77
C ASP A 351 17.68 12.99 13.08
N ALA A 352 16.84 14.01 13.27
CA ALA A 352 16.75 14.77 14.52
C ALA A 352 16.26 13.89 15.69
N ALA A 353 15.24 13.05 15.47
CA ALA A 353 14.73 12.13 16.49
C ALA A 353 15.78 11.08 16.90
N ILE A 354 16.52 10.51 15.93
CA ILE A 354 17.65 9.61 16.22
C ILE A 354 18.69 10.33 17.05
N THR A 355 19.10 11.53 16.65
CA THR A 355 20.12 12.32 17.35
C THR A 355 19.69 12.61 18.80
N ALA A 356 18.43 13.01 18.99
CA ALA A 356 17.85 13.25 20.31
C ALA A 356 17.84 11.97 21.19
N ALA A 357 17.47 10.82 20.59
CA ALA A 357 17.48 9.53 21.28
C ALA A 357 18.88 9.11 21.74
N LEU A 358 19.90 9.44 20.98
CA LEU A 358 21.31 9.11 21.28
C LEU A 358 21.92 10.01 22.35
N GLY A 359 21.46 11.25 22.50
CA GLY A 359 22.06 12.21 23.43
C GLY A 359 23.56 12.36 23.18
N ASP A 360 24.38 12.22 24.25
CA ASP A 360 25.83 12.33 24.15
C ASP A 360 26.48 11.27 23.24
N LEU A 361 25.83 10.15 22.99
CA LEU A 361 26.33 9.12 22.06
C LEU A 361 26.34 9.60 20.61
N ALA A 362 25.57 10.64 20.27
CA ALA A 362 25.47 11.16 18.90
C ALA A 362 26.83 11.66 18.37
N GLU A 363 27.75 12.14 19.22
CA GLU A 363 29.09 12.57 18.80
C GLU A 363 29.93 11.43 18.17
N HIS A 364 29.56 10.18 18.48
CA HIS A 364 30.22 8.97 18.00
C HIS A 364 29.50 8.31 16.82
N VAL A 365 28.38 8.86 16.38
CA VAL A 365 27.50 8.26 15.36
C VAL A 365 27.39 9.17 14.14
N THR A 366 27.49 8.57 12.95
CA THR A 366 27.16 9.24 11.68
C THR A 366 25.98 8.51 11.07
N ILE A 367 24.95 9.25 10.68
CA ILE A 367 23.73 8.73 10.05
C ILE A 367 23.91 8.72 8.55
N GLU A 368 23.71 7.57 7.92
CA GLU A 368 23.65 7.39 6.46
C GLU A 368 22.19 7.09 6.07
N ARG A 369 21.61 7.86 5.15
CA ARG A 369 20.27 7.61 4.57
C ARG A 369 20.38 6.54 3.48
N LEU A 370 19.69 5.41 3.64
CA LEU A 370 19.69 4.29 2.69
C LEU A 370 18.50 4.35 1.75
N LEU A 371 17.32 4.63 2.30
CA LEU A 371 16.05 4.72 1.58
C LEU A 371 15.24 5.87 2.16
N SER A 372 14.56 6.60 1.29
CA SER A 372 13.63 7.67 1.66
C SER A 372 12.42 7.62 0.73
N GLU A 373 11.31 7.12 1.25
CA GLU A 373 10.00 7.11 0.58
C GLU A 373 9.02 7.84 1.49
N PRO A 374 8.43 8.96 1.05
CA PRO A 374 7.57 9.75 1.91
C PRO A 374 6.27 9.02 2.26
N ALA A 375 5.79 9.19 3.48
CA ALA A 375 4.45 8.75 3.86
C ALA A 375 3.40 9.52 3.04
N THR A 376 2.29 8.84 2.75
CA THR A 376 1.17 9.43 2.00
C THR A 376 -0.09 9.49 2.84
N ALA A 377 -0.92 10.50 2.60
CA ALA A 377 -2.25 10.60 3.19
C ALA A 377 -3.20 11.36 2.26
N SER A 378 -4.38 10.81 2.07
CA SER A 378 -5.49 11.47 1.40
C SER A 378 -6.42 12.12 2.44
N SER A 379 -6.94 13.29 2.12
CA SER A 379 -7.94 13.93 2.98
C SER A 379 -9.22 13.11 3.06
N ILE A 380 -9.76 12.97 4.26
CA ILE A 380 -11.08 12.38 4.52
C ILE A 380 -12.23 13.34 4.22
N ASP A 381 -11.94 14.61 3.97
CA ASP A 381 -12.91 15.62 3.55
C ASP A 381 -12.94 15.78 2.02
N THR A 382 -13.21 14.70 1.31
CA THR A 382 -13.32 14.67 -0.16
C THR A 382 -14.67 14.11 -0.60
N ASP A 383 -15.10 14.44 -1.83
CA ASP A 383 -16.30 13.85 -2.42
C ASP A 383 -16.16 12.34 -2.57
N LEU A 384 -14.97 11.84 -2.92
CA LEU A 384 -14.70 10.42 -3.06
C LEU A 384 -14.87 9.68 -1.71
N TYR A 385 -14.26 10.18 -0.64
CA TYR A 385 -14.38 9.56 0.67
C TYR A 385 -15.85 9.54 1.14
N ARG A 386 -16.58 10.65 0.96
CA ARG A 386 -18.02 10.73 1.28
C ARG A 386 -18.84 9.73 0.47
N ALA A 387 -18.56 9.58 -0.83
CA ALA A 387 -19.25 8.63 -1.70
C ALA A 387 -18.99 7.17 -1.30
N ILE A 388 -17.74 6.80 -0.99
CA ILE A 388 -17.38 5.45 -0.50
C ILE A 388 -18.11 5.17 0.81
N LYS A 389 -18.04 6.11 1.77
CA LYS A 389 -18.72 5.99 3.05
C LYS A 389 -20.24 5.80 2.89
N ALA A 390 -20.87 6.57 2.01
CA ALA A 390 -22.30 6.45 1.73
C ALA A 390 -22.64 5.08 1.11
N ALA A 391 -21.85 4.60 0.14
CA ALA A 391 -22.04 3.30 -0.50
C ALA A 391 -21.88 2.14 0.50
N LEU A 392 -20.86 2.18 1.35
CA LEU A 392 -20.63 1.16 2.38
C LEU A 392 -21.74 1.18 3.44
N SER A 393 -22.17 2.37 3.91
CA SER A 393 -23.26 2.49 4.88
C SER A 393 -24.61 2.00 4.32
N ALA A 394 -24.87 2.20 3.03
CA ALA A 394 -26.06 1.67 2.36
C ALA A 394 -26.02 0.14 2.24
N ARG A 395 -24.84 -0.44 1.99
CA ARG A 395 -24.65 -1.90 1.82
C ARG A 395 -24.62 -2.65 3.16
N TYR A 396 -24.10 -1.99 4.22
CA TYR A 396 -23.90 -2.55 5.55
C TYR A 396 -24.51 -1.61 6.62
N PRO A 397 -25.85 -1.59 6.77
CA PRO A 397 -26.51 -0.73 7.73
C PRO A 397 -26.06 -1.01 9.17
N GLY A 398 -25.74 0.05 9.93
CA GLY A 398 -25.29 -0.06 11.32
C GLY A 398 -23.80 -0.31 11.51
N VAL A 399 -23.05 -0.62 10.44
CA VAL A 399 -21.58 -0.75 10.49
C VAL A 399 -20.96 0.63 10.32
N ARG A 400 -19.97 0.97 11.15
CA ARG A 400 -19.21 2.22 11.02
C ARG A 400 -18.22 2.11 9.85
N VAL A 401 -17.91 3.26 9.26
CA VAL A 401 -16.87 3.36 8.23
C VAL A 401 -15.77 4.27 8.77
N VAL A 402 -14.55 3.76 8.87
CA VAL A 402 -13.42 4.44 9.51
C VAL A 402 -12.22 4.55 8.59
N PRO A 403 -11.52 5.71 8.58
CA PRO A 403 -10.27 5.86 7.86
C PRO A 403 -9.13 5.18 8.63
N VAL A 404 -8.17 4.63 7.89
CA VAL A 404 -6.94 4.04 8.47
C VAL A 404 -5.74 4.34 7.59
N LEU A 405 -4.53 4.20 8.17
CA LEU A 405 -3.27 4.15 7.44
C LEU A 405 -2.82 2.70 7.25
N MET A 406 -2.08 2.43 6.19
CA MET A 406 -1.28 1.21 6.06
C MET A 406 0.06 1.38 6.80
N PRO A 407 0.59 0.32 7.42
CA PRO A 407 1.87 0.40 8.14
C PRO A 407 3.11 0.49 7.24
N GLY A 408 2.95 0.36 5.91
CA GLY A 408 3.99 0.43 4.90
C GLY A 408 4.70 -0.89 4.64
#